data_213e29e8e72cffd2dcdd594eb447cb5e
#
_entry.id   213e29e8e72cffd2dcdd594eb447cb5e
#
_cell.length_a   1.000
_cell.length_b   1.000
_cell.length_c   1.000
_cell.angle_alpha   90.00
_cell.angle_beta   90.00
_cell.angle_gamma   90.00
#
_symmetry.space_group_name_H-M   'P 1'
#
loop_
_entity.id
_entity.type
_entity.pdbx_description
1 polymer ?
#
loop_
_entity_poly.entity_id
_entity_poly.type
_entity_poly.pdbx_seq_one_letter_code
_entity_poly.pdbx_strand_id
1 'polypeptide(L)'
;MSGNLVIDIRDVSKAFPLYAKHSDILKEMVFGGVRHDVFWALRDVSLTVRAGQRVGIIGPNGAGKSTLLQIISGNLQPTTGSVLVHGSISALLSLVPAWNLEQTGIENIRFNLLLRGCSTQQIRELTEEITDFSELGEFIHQPVKTYSAGMGARLSFAIATSVSPEILIVDEVLGAGDSYFAAKAAQRMKEFCNRGKALLFVSHSIAAIQQMCDSTIWLENGSVRMLGSAADVLQQYELDFRRAEDEATRRGNRQASDVLNVLAFPDEIVGADRLRFRILGGGGGRFSATHFITGIAIIWEEGTGGSCPIPV
;
A
#
# COMPACT_ATOMS: atom_id res chain seq x y z
N MET A 1 1.11 -28.21 -16.77
CA MET A 1 2.29 -28.41 -15.92
C MET A 1 1.84 -28.32 -14.46
N SER A 2 1.80 -29.41 -13.72
CA SER A 2 1.42 -29.44 -12.29
C SER A 2 2.64 -29.05 -11.45
N GLY A 3 2.91 -27.74 -11.34
CA GLY A 3 3.93 -27.26 -10.42
C GLY A 3 3.58 -27.63 -8.97
N ASN A 4 4.60 -27.91 -8.14
CA ASN A 4 4.42 -28.16 -6.72
C ASN A 4 3.77 -26.96 -6.04
N LEU A 5 2.80 -27.23 -5.16
CA LEU A 5 2.17 -26.20 -4.33
C LEU A 5 3.21 -25.63 -3.36
N VAL A 6 3.40 -24.31 -3.36
CA VAL A 6 4.37 -23.63 -2.48
C VAL A 6 3.69 -22.76 -1.43
N ILE A 7 2.47 -22.26 -1.70
CA ILE A 7 1.64 -21.56 -0.71
C ILE A 7 0.22 -22.12 -0.80
N ASP A 8 -0.35 -22.51 0.35
CA ASP A 8 -1.74 -22.94 0.49
C ASP A 8 -2.37 -22.20 1.67
N ILE A 9 -3.31 -21.32 1.36
CA ILE A 9 -4.06 -20.50 2.32
C ILE A 9 -5.50 -20.94 2.24
N ARG A 10 -6.08 -21.34 3.39
CA ARG A 10 -7.46 -21.86 3.47
C ARG A 10 -8.23 -21.10 4.54
N ASP A 11 -9.25 -20.38 4.10
CA ASP A 11 -10.26 -19.67 4.91
C ASP A 11 -9.62 -18.82 6.02
N VAL A 12 -8.53 -18.12 5.65
CA VAL A 12 -7.77 -17.30 6.58
C VAL A 12 -8.51 -16.03 6.89
N SER A 13 -8.76 -15.82 8.20
CA SER A 13 -9.26 -14.54 8.70
C SER A 13 -8.30 -13.97 9.74
N LYS A 14 -8.19 -12.65 9.78
CA LYS A 14 -7.39 -11.93 10.79
C LYS A 14 -8.17 -10.82 11.42
N ALA A 15 -8.36 -10.92 12.73
CA ALA A 15 -8.98 -9.91 13.56
C ALA A 15 -7.93 -9.20 14.43
N PHE A 16 -8.15 -7.91 14.65
CA PHE A 16 -7.39 -7.08 15.58
C PHE A 16 -8.36 -6.46 16.59
N PRO A 17 -8.06 -6.50 17.90
CA PRO A 17 -8.83 -5.80 18.90
C PRO A 17 -8.59 -4.28 18.80
N LEU A 18 -9.66 -3.49 18.76
CA LEU A 18 -9.61 -2.04 18.78
C LEU A 18 -10.11 -1.54 20.13
N TYR A 19 -9.22 -1.05 20.96
CA TYR A 19 -9.55 -0.48 22.27
C TYR A 19 -9.78 1.02 22.15
N ALA A 20 -10.93 1.51 22.65
CA ALA A 20 -11.25 2.93 22.68
C ALA A 20 -10.31 3.70 23.64
N LYS A 21 -9.83 3.05 24.72
CA LYS A 21 -8.92 3.63 25.72
C LYS A 21 -7.88 2.60 26.13
N HIS A 22 -6.65 3.04 26.35
CA HIS A 22 -5.59 2.17 26.89
C HIS A 22 -5.96 1.52 28.24
N SER A 23 -6.77 2.20 29.07
CA SER A 23 -7.26 1.65 30.33
C SER A 23 -8.15 0.41 30.15
N ASP A 24 -8.77 0.25 28.99
CA ASP A 24 -9.68 -0.86 28.76
C ASP A 24 -8.93 -2.16 28.53
N ILE A 25 -7.71 -2.10 28.01
CA ILE A 25 -6.77 -3.24 27.94
C ILE A 25 -6.51 -3.79 29.34
N LEU A 26 -6.12 -2.91 30.28
CA LEU A 26 -5.86 -3.31 31.66
C LEU A 26 -7.10 -3.85 32.37
N LYS A 27 -8.23 -3.22 32.14
CA LYS A 27 -9.51 -3.66 32.75
C LYS A 27 -9.95 -5.02 32.21
N GLU A 28 -9.79 -5.26 30.91
CA GLU A 28 -10.08 -6.55 30.28
C GLU A 28 -9.16 -7.64 30.86
N MET A 29 -7.87 -7.33 31.02
CA MET A 29 -6.87 -8.28 31.56
C MET A 29 -7.15 -8.65 33.03
N VAL A 30 -7.59 -7.68 33.86
CA VAL A 30 -7.76 -7.88 35.32
C VAL A 30 -9.16 -8.37 35.67
N PHE A 31 -10.19 -7.82 35.03
CA PHE A 31 -11.60 -8.05 35.39
C PHE A 31 -12.34 -8.98 34.42
N GLY A 32 -11.68 -9.33 33.30
CA GLY A 32 -12.30 -10.10 32.23
C GLY A 32 -13.38 -9.31 31.48
N GLY A 33 -14.06 -9.98 30.54
CA GLY A 33 -15.06 -9.40 29.67
C GLY A 33 -14.46 -8.71 28.44
N VAL A 34 -15.16 -8.69 27.32
CA VAL A 34 -14.73 -8.05 26.08
C VAL A 34 -14.99 -6.55 26.16
N ARG A 35 -13.94 -5.73 26.03
CA ARG A 35 -13.98 -4.26 26.11
C ARG A 35 -13.39 -3.60 24.85
N HIS A 36 -13.32 -4.35 23.77
CA HIS A 36 -12.79 -3.88 22.49
C HIS A 36 -13.76 -4.19 21.36
N ASP A 37 -13.72 -3.36 20.34
CA ASP A 37 -14.29 -3.68 19.04
C ASP A 37 -13.35 -4.59 18.26
N VAL A 38 -13.88 -5.34 17.31
CA VAL A 38 -13.10 -6.26 16.49
C VAL A 38 -13.00 -5.70 15.07
N PHE A 39 -11.79 -5.37 14.65
CA PHE A 39 -11.49 -5.01 13.28
C PHE A 39 -11.00 -6.24 12.52
N TRP A 40 -11.73 -6.64 11.50
CA TRP A 40 -11.33 -7.72 10.62
C TRP A 40 -10.52 -7.20 9.45
N ALA A 41 -9.22 -7.42 9.49
CA ALA A 41 -8.31 -7.04 8.41
C ALA A 41 -8.34 -8.02 7.24
N LEU A 42 -8.67 -9.31 7.52
CA LEU A 42 -8.92 -10.35 6.51
C LEU A 42 -10.12 -11.17 6.94
N ARG A 43 -10.91 -11.65 5.95
CA ARG A 43 -12.09 -12.51 6.14
C ARG A 43 -12.11 -13.59 5.07
N ASP A 44 -12.00 -14.84 5.49
CA ASP A 44 -12.16 -16.05 4.69
C ASP A 44 -11.36 -16.03 3.38
N VAL A 45 -10.09 -15.60 3.46
CA VAL A 45 -9.19 -15.52 2.32
C VAL A 45 -8.62 -16.90 2.03
N SER A 46 -8.82 -17.37 0.80
CA SER A 46 -8.23 -18.62 0.30
C SER A 46 -7.43 -18.34 -0.97
N LEU A 47 -6.20 -18.84 -1.03
CA LEU A 47 -5.27 -18.63 -2.13
C LEU A 47 -4.30 -19.81 -2.22
N THR A 48 -4.07 -20.30 -3.44
CA THR A 48 -3.03 -21.29 -3.71
C THR A 48 -2.02 -20.74 -4.71
N VAL A 49 -0.71 -20.91 -4.42
CA VAL A 49 0.37 -20.54 -5.31
C VAL A 49 1.27 -21.74 -5.59
N ARG A 50 1.60 -21.96 -6.85
CA ARG A 50 2.48 -23.03 -7.29
C ARG A 50 3.86 -22.50 -7.63
N ALA A 51 4.85 -23.37 -7.61
CA ALA A 51 6.20 -23.05 -8.06
C ALA A 51 6.18 -22.51 -9.50
N GLY A 52 6.90 -21.42 -9.73
CA GLY A 52 6.96 -20.72 -11.02
C GLY A 52 5.80 -19.76 -11.29
N GLN A 53 4.76 -19.70 -10.44
CA GLN A 53 3.67 -18.74 -10.61
C GLN A 53 4.07 -17.32 -10.16
N ARG A 54 3.56 -16.34 -10.89
CA ARG A 54 3.68 -14.90 -10.61
C ARG A 54 2.29 -14.36 -10.29
N VAL A 55 2.06 -14.12 -9.00
CA VAL A 55 0.74 -13.69 -8.50
C VAL A 55 0.79 -12.24 -8.07
N GLY A 56 -0.02 -11.40 -8.73
CA GLY A 56 -0.23 -10.02 -8.35
C GLY A 56 -1.25 -9.91 -7.20
N ILE A 57 -1.06 -8.95 -6.32
CA ILE A 57 -2.05 -8.61 -5.29
C ILE A 57 -2.42 -7.13 -5.45
N ILE A 58 -3.70 -6.87 -5.76
CA ILE A 58 -4.23 -5.53 -5.99
C ILE A 58 -5.40 -5.24 -5.05
N GLY A 59 -5.69 -3.98 -4.81
CA GLY A 59 -6.80 -3.52 -4.00
C GLY A 59 -6.52 -2.16 -3.37
N PRO A 60 -7.53 -1.46 -2.87
CA PRO A 60 -7.38 -0.15 -2.24
C PRO A 60 -6.53 -0.21 -0.98
N ASN A 61 -6.14 0.98 -0.46
CA ASN A 61 -5.50 1.06 0.85
C ASN A 61 -6.44 0.54 1.94
N GLY A 62 -5.91 -0.23 2.89
CA GLY A 62 -6.72 -0.89 3.92
C GLY A 62 -7.42 -2.18 3.47
N ALA A 63 -7.25 -2.64 2.23
CA ALA A 63 -7.87 -3.89 1.75
C ALA A 63 -7.34 -5.18 2.40
N GLY A 64 -6.27 -5.10 3.21
CA GLY A 64 -5.67 -6.25 3.88
C GLY A 64 -4.42 -6.82 3.21
N LYS A 65 -3.92 -6.20 2.14
CA LYS A 65 -2.74 -6.69 1.37
C LYS A 65 -1.52 -6.95 2.25
N SER A 66 -1.09 -5.97 3.03
CA SER A 66 0.08 -6.10 3.92
C SER A 66 -0.15 -7.13 5.03
N THR A 67 -1.38 -7.23 5.55
CA THR A 67 -1.75 -8.26 6.54
C THR A 67 -1.63 -9.65 5.95
N LEU A 68 -2.11 -9.86 4.72
CA LEU A 68 -1.98 -11.14 4.01
C LEU A 68 -0.51 -11.51 3.80
N LEU A 69 0.32 -10.57 3.36
CA LEU A 69 1.75 -10.81 3.17
C LEU A 69 2.48 -11.12 4.47
N GLN A 70 2.14 -10.45 5.57
CA GLN A 70 2.71 -10.74 6.89
C GLN A 70 2.33 -12.15 7.38
N ILE A 71 1.12 -12.60 7.08
CA ILE A 71 0.69 -13.96 7.41
C ILE A 71 1.44 -14.98 6.55
N ILE A 72 1.58 -14.75 5.23
CA ILE A 72 2.33 -15.64 4.34
C ILE A 72 3.80 -15.73 4.75
N SER A 73 4.42 -14.60 5.13
CA SER A 73 5.81 -14.57 5.58
C SER A 73 6.03 -15.13 6.99
N GLY A 74 4.97 -15.54 7.69
CA GLY A 74 5.05 -16.09 9.05
C GLY A 74 5.25 -15.04 10.16
N ASN A 75 5.26 -13.76 9.82
CA ASN A 75 5.42 -12.66 10.78
C ASN A 75 4.13 -12.39 11.59
N LEU A 76 2.99 -12.87 11.11
CA LEU A 76 1.69 -12.69 11.74
C LEU A 76 0.90 -13.99 11.69
N GLN A 77 0.35 -14.41 12.84
CA GLN A 77 -0.53 -15.59 12.87
C GLN A 77 -1.97 -15.20 12.46
N PRO A 78 -2.66 -16.04 11.68
CA PRO A 78 -4.08 -15.85 11.40
C PRO A 78 -4.91 -16.03 12.69
N THR A 79 -6.10 -15.45 12.73
CA THR A 79 -7.08 -15.67 13.80
C THR A 79 -7.83 -16.99 13.59
N THR A 80 -8.20 -17.29 12.34
CA THR A 80 -8.81 -18.54 11.91
C THR A 80 -8.24 -18.98 10.57
N GLY A 81 -8.49 -20.23 10.18
CA GLY A 81 -7.98 -20.81 8.94
C GLY A 81 -6.57 -21.36 9.08
N SER A 82 -5.98 -21.72 7.98
CA SER A 82 -4.64 -22.31 7.95
C SER A 82 -3.79 -21.78 6.81
N VAL A 83 -2.49 -21.68 7.05
CA VAL A 83 -1.48 -21.28 6.06
C VAL A 83 -0.38 -22.31 6.06
N LEU A 84 -0.11 -22.86 4.88
CA LEU A 84 0.98 -23.79 4.66
C LEU A 84 1.90 -23.20 3.59
N VAL A 85 3.19 -23.05 3.94
CA VAL A 85 4.20 -22.56 3.02
C VAL A 85 5.32 -23.59 2.94
N HIS A 86 5.67 -23.96 1.72
CA HIS A 86 6.76 -24.87 1.41
C HIS A 86 7.92 -24.12 0.79
N GLY A 87 9.07 -24.15 1.46
CA GLY A 87 10.30 -23.53 1.00
C GLY A 87 10.63 -22.22 1.71
N SER A 88 11.76 -21.64 1.33
CA SER A 88 12.28 -20.40 1.90
C SER A 88 11.59 -19.19 1.29
N ILE A 89 11.24 -18.23 2.14
CA ILE A 89 10.65 -16.95 1.73
C ILE A 89 11.68 -15.85 1.86
N SER A 90 11.78 -14.99 0.84
CA SER A 90 12.39 -13.68 0.96
C SER A 90 11.33 -12.61 0.72
N ALA A 91 11.08 -11.78 1.74
CA ALA A 91 10.04 -10.77 1.69
C ALA A 91 10.64 -9.36 1.74
N LEU A 92 10.30 -8.56 0.74
CA LEU A 92 10.57 -7.12 0.65
C LEU A 92 9.33 -6.35 1.10
N LEU A 93 8.91 -6.55 2.37
CA LEU A 93 7.69 -5.94 2.93
C LEU A 93 7.92 -4.56 3.55
N SER A 94 9.17 -4.14 3.67
CA SER A 94 9.55 -2.82 4.14
C SER A 94 10.90 -2.44 3.54
N LEU A 95 11.11 -1.14 3.35
CA LEU A 95 12.38 -0.56 2.86
C LEU A 95 13.57 -0.84 3.78
N VAL A 96 13.30 -1.26 5.02
CA VAL A 96 14.34 -1.47 6.03
C VAL A 96 14.27 -2.91 6.52
N PRO A 97 15.07 -3.83 5.94
CA PRO A 97 15.43 -5.07 6.63
C PRO A 97 15.99 -4.72 8.01
N ALA A 98 16.27 -5.71 8.85
CA ALA A 98 16.93 -5.49 10.14
C ALA A 98 18.35 -4.88 9.93
N TRP A 99 18.37 -3.62 9.46
CA TRP A 99 19.60 -2.88 9.19
C TRP A 99 20.09 -2.23 10.47
N ASN A 100 21.37 -2.36 10.72
CA ASN A 100 22.04 -1.49 11.64
C ASN A 100 22.40 -0.19 10.89
N LEU A 101 21.70 0.89 11.19
CA LEU A 101 21.82 2.17 10.49
C LEU A 101 23.21 2.80 10.65
N GLU A 102 23.95 2.44 11.69
CA GLU A 102 25.31 2.91 11.97
C GLU A 102 26.39 2.13 11.19
N GLN A 103 26.04 0.97 10.67
CA GLN A 103 26.95 0.13 9.87
C GLN A 103 26.87 0.50 8.38
N THR A 104 27.96 0.19 7.68
CA THR A 104 28.07 0.36 6.22
C THR A 104 27.15 -0.61 5.47
N GLY A 105 26.92 -0.32 4.18
CA GLY A 105 26.18 -1.24 3.31
C GLY A 105 26.80 -2.63 3.27
N ILE A 106 28.13 -2.75 3.17
CA ILE A 106 28.85 -4.02 3.16
C ILE A 106 28.64 -4.81 4.45
N GLU A 107 28.72 -4.14 5.61
CA GLU A 107 28.50 -4.79 6.89
C GLU A 107 27.07 -5.30 7.03
N ASN A 108 26.09 -4.50 6.58
CA ASN A 108 24.71 -4.91 6.55
C ASN A 108 24.45 -6.07 5.57
N ILE A 109 25.08 -6.09 4.39
CA ILE A 109 25.04 -7.25 3.47
C ILE A 109 25.50 -8.51 4.20
N ARG A 110 26.71 -8.48 4.76
CA ARG A 110 27.32 -9.63 5.43
C ARG A 110 26.46 -10.12 6.60
N PHE A 111 25.93 -9.20 7.40
CA PHE A 111 25.05 -9.54 8.50
C PHE A 111 23.76 -10.22 8.04
N ASN A 112 23.11 -9.69 7.00
CA ASN A 112 21.89 -10.31 6.43
C ASN A 112 22.16 -11.69 5.83
N LEU A 113 23.28 -11.90 5.16
CA LEU A 113 23.66 -13.20 4.62
C LEU A 113 23.98 -14.21 5.73
N LEU A 114 24.62 -13.76 6.81
CA LEU A 114 24.87 -14.59 7.99
C LEU A 114 23.56 -15.05 8.67
N LEU A 115 22.60 -14.14 8.84
CA LEU A 115 21.27 -14.48 9.39
C LEU A 115 20.52 -15.50 8.53
N ARG A 116 20.80 -15.53 7.22
CA ARG A 116 20.22 -16.51 6.27
C ARG A 116 20.99 -17.85 6.27
N GLY A 117 22.02 -18.01 7.10
CA GLY A 117 22.79 -19.24 7.22
C GLY A 117 23.83 -19.46 6.11
N CYS A 118 24.23 -18.41 5.38
CA CYS A 118 25.27 -18.50 4.37
C CYS A 118 26.63 -18.79 5.00
N SER A 119 27.43 -19.68 4.37
CA SER A 119 28.81 -19.93 4.76
C SER A 119 29.71 -18.73 4.47
N THR A 120 30.86 -18.66 5.13
CA THR A 120 31.85 -17.57 4.95
C THR A 120 32.24 -17.37 3.47
N GLN A 121 32.38 -18.47 2.72
CA GLN A 121 32.69 -18.41 1.30
C GLN A 121 31.51 -17.81 0.50
N GLN A 122 30.30 -18.28 0.74
CA GLN A 122 29.08 -17.73 0.11
C GLN A 122 28.89 -16.25 0.42
N ILE A 123 29.16 -15.84 1.68
CA ILE A 123 29.07 -14.43 2.09
C ILE A 123 30.03 -13.57 1.27
N ARG A 124 31.23 -14.04 1.01
CA ARG A 124 32.21 -13.30 0.20
C ARG A 124 31.73 -13.14 -1.23
N GLU A 125 31.36 -14.23 -1.89
CA GLU A 125 30.91 -14.25 -3.28
C GLU A 125 29.63 -13.41 -3.47
N LEU A 126 28.63 -13.60 -2.59
CA LEU A 126 27.38 -12.86 -2.65
C LEU A 126 27.54 -11.37 -2.28
N THR A 127 28.50 -11.02 -1.43
CA THR A 127 28.76 -9.60 -1.11
C THR A 127 29.23 -8.85 -2.35
N GLU A 128 30.08 -9.44 -3.17
CA GLU A 128 30.53 -8.86 -4.42
C GLU A 128 29.36 -8.73 -5.40
N GLU A 129 28.59 -9.80 -5.62
CA GLU A 129 27.40 -9.78 -6.49
C GLU A 129 26.37 -8.72 -6.08
N ILE A 130 26.07 -8.62 -4.76
CA ILE A 130 25.10 -7.64 -4.23
C ILE A 130 25.61 -6.22 -4.43
N THR A 131 26.89 -5.98 -4.19
CA THR A 131 27.55 -4.68 -4.37
C THR A 131 27.42 -4.23 -5.82
N ASP A 132 27.77 -5.08 -6.78
CA ASP A 132 27.71 -4.80 -8.21
C ASP A 132 26.26 -4.59 -8.67
N PHE A 133 25.33 -5.43 -8.18
CA PHE A 133 23.93 -5.31 -8.57
C PHE A 133 23.27 -4.04 -8.03
N SER A 134 23.61 -3.62 -6.82
CA SER A 134 23.00 -2.45 -6.16
C SER A 134 23.42 -1.12 -6.81
N GLU A 135 24.56 -1.08 -7.49
CA GLU A 135 25.14 0.11 -8.15
C GLU A 135 25.24 1.32 -7.22
N LEU A 136 25.58 1.10 -5.97
CA LEU A 136 25.74 2.17 -4.97
C LEU A 136 27.12 2.84 -5.03
N GLY A 137 28.08 2.28 -5.79
CA GLY A 137 29.44 2.80 -5.88
C GLY A 137 30.10 2.94 -4.51
N GLU A 138 30.77 4.04 -4.27
CA GLU A 138 31.46 4.33 -3.01
C GLU A 138 30.50 4.45 -1.79
N PHE A 139 29.21 4.71 -2.02
CA PHE A 139 28.25 4.77 -0.92
C PHE A 139 28.09 3.44 -0.19
N ILE A 140 28.45 2.31 -0.81
CA ILE A 140 28.39 0.99 -0.16
C ILE A 140 29.27 0.92 1.11
N HIS A 141 30.30 1.76 1.19
CA HIS A 141 31.23 1.88 2.31
C HIS A 141 30.77 2.92 3.35
N GLN A 142 29.66 3.63 3.10
CA GLN A 142 29.12 4.60 4.04
C GLN A 142 28.04 3.98 4.93
N PRO A 143 27.83 4.53 6.13
CA PRO A 143 26.74 4.10 7.02
C PRO A 143 25.36 4.22 6.33
N VAL A 144 24.52 3.20 6.50
CA VAL A 144 23.20 3.14 5.82
C VAL A 144 22.27 4.29 6.20
N LYS A 145 22.46 4.90 7.37
CA LYS A 145 21.71 6.13 7.76
C LYS A 145 21.88 7.29 6.77
N THR A 146 22.93 7.29 5.96
CA THR A 146 23.18 8.33 4.95
C THR A 146 22.52 8.04 3.61
N TYR A 147 21.89 6.88 3.46
CA TYR A 147 21.29 6.46 2.20
C TYR A 147 19.96 7.18 1.94
N SER A 148 19.73 7.51 0.68
CA SER A 148 18.40 7.88 0.22
C SER A 148 17.46 6.65 0.25
N ALA A 149 16.15 6.90 0.24
CA ALA A 149 15.16 5.81 0.15
C ALA A 149 15.40 4.90 -1.07
N GLY A 150 15.78 5.48 -2.22
CA GLY A 150 16.12 4.72 -3.43
C GLY A 150 17.36 3.85 -3.27
N MET A 151 18.42 4.36 -2.64
CA MET A 151 19.64 3.58 -2.33
C MET A 151 19.31 2.42 -1.40
N GLY A 152 18.51 2.67 -0.36
CA GLY A 152 18.04 1.64 0.54
C GLY A 152 17.22 0.56 -0.18
N ALA A 153 16.31 0.95 -1.05
CA ALA A 153 15.50 0.03 -1.85
C ALA A 153 16.36 -0.85 -2.77
N ARG A 154 17.35 -0.26 -3.47
CA ARG A 154 18.28 -0.99 -4.34
C ARG A 154 19.08 -2.05 -3.56
N LEU A 155 19.64 -1.68 -2.41
CA LEU A 155 20.40 -2.60 -1.57
C LEU A 155 19.52 -3.72 -1.01
N SER A 156 18.32 -3.37 -0.49
CA SER A 156 17.36 -4.35 0.02
C SER A 156 16.97 -5.38 -1.04
N PHE A 157 16.67 -4.91 -2.25
CA PHE A 157 16.31 -5.78 -3.36
C PHE A 157 17.47 -6.69 -3.78
N ALA A 158 18.69 -6.15 -3.86
CA ALA A 158 19.88 -6.92 -4.18
C ALA A 158 20.10 -8.06 -3.15
N ILE A 159 20.02 -7.76 -1.86
CA ILE A 159 20.13 -8.75 -0.78
C ILE A 159 19.01 -9.78 -0.84
N ALA A 160 17.77 -9.35 -1.05
CA ALA A 160 16.62 -10.25 -1.06
C ALA A 160 16.65 -11.27 -2.19
N THR A 161 17.23 -10.89 -3.32
CA THR A 161 17.30 -11.72 -4.54
C THR A 161 18.60 -12.49 -4.71
N SER A 162 19.62 -12.24 -3.88
CA SER A 162 20.93 -12.92 -3.99
C SER A 162 20.87 -14.37 -3.51
N VAL A 163 20.14 -14.66 -2.44
CA VAL A 163 19.98 -16.02 -1.89
C VAL A 163 18.72 -16.63 -2.48
N SER A 164 18.74 -17.08 -3.70
CA SER A 164 17.63 -17.71 -4.48
C SER A 164 16.54 -18.40 -3.63
N PRO A 165 15.62 -17.68 -2.97
CA PRO A 165 14.54 -18.27 -2.18
C PRO A 165 13.56 -19.02 -3.10
N GLU A 166 12.70 -19.89 -2.54
CA GLU A 166 11.61 -20.53 -3.30
C GLU A 166 10.46 -19.56 -3.58
N ILE A 167 10.26 -18.58 -2.69
CA ILE A 167 9.17 -17.60 -2.77
C ILE A 167 9.76 -16.21 -2.54
N LEU A 168 9.54 -15.33 -3.51
CA LEU A 168 9.88 -13.90 -3.40
C LEU A 168 8.61 -13.09 -3.23
N ILE A 169 8.54 -12.31 -2.16
CA ILE A 169 7.46 -11.35 -1.92
C ILE A 169 8.00 -9.95 -2.12
N VAL A 170 7.38 -9.19 -3.03
CA VAL A 170 7.77 -7.82 -3.36
C VAL A 170 6.56 -6.92 -3.14
N ASP A 171 6.70 -5.97 -2.22
CA ASP A 171 5.71 -4.93 -1.96
C ASP A 171 6.22 -3.62 -2.56
N GLU A 172 5.42 -2.91 -3.26
CA GLU A 172 5.50 -1.60 -3.96
C GLU A 172 6.84 -0.81 -3.91
N VAL A 173 7.78 -1.25 -3.09
CA VAL A 173 9.04 -0.60 -2.73
C VAL A 173 9.99 -0.37 -3.93
N LEU A 174 9.78 -1.10 -5.03
CA LEU A 174 10.63 -0.97 -6.24
C LEU A 174 10.34 0.29 -7.07
N GLY A 175 9.24 1.00 -6.81
CA GLY A 175 8.91 2.28 -7.46
C GLY A 175 9.76 3.47 -6.98
N ALA A 176 10.52 3.34 -5.90
CA ALA A 176 11.34 4.41 -5.32
C ALA A 176 12.72 4.60 -6.00
N GLY A 177 13.03 3.82 -7.03
CA GLY A 177 14.27 3.91 -7.81
C GLY A 177 14.08 4.64 -9.14
N ASP A 178 15.21 4.89 -9.83
CA ASP A 178 15.16 5.35 -11.22
C ASP A 178 14.66 4.24 -12.17
N SER A 179 14.24 4.65 -13.36
CA SER A 179 13.69 3.75 -14.38
C SER A 179 14.68 2.65 -14.84
N TYR A 180 15.98 2.93 -14.77
CA TYR A 180 17.03 1.98 -15.14
C TYR A 180 17.09 0.83 -14.14
N PHE A 181 17.15 1.15 -12.83
CA PHE A 181 17.16 0.11 -11.80
C PHE A 181 15.86 -0.70 -11.77
N ALA A 182 14.72 -0.04 -12.00
CA ALA A 182 13.43 -0.72 -12.10
C ALA A 182 13.41 -1.77 -13.22
N ALA A 183 13.99 -1.46 -14.40
CA ALA A 183 14.13 -2.42 -15.50
C ALA A 183 15.05 -3.59 -15.14
N LYS A 184 16.18 -3.31 -14.48
CA LYS A 184 17.14 -4.33 -14.01
C LYS A 184 16.51 -5.25 -12.97
N ALA A 185 15.77 -4.70 -12.02
CA ALA A 185 15.02 -5.44 -11.01
C ALA A 185 13.93 -6.33 -11.65
N ALA A 186 13.17 -5.79 -12.60
CA ALA A 186 12.14 -6.54 -13.33
C ALA A 186 12.77 -7.72 -14.11
N GLN A 187 13.91 -7.50 -14.74
CA GLN A 187 14.64 -8.57 -15.43
C GLN A 187 15.06 -9.68 -14.44
N ARG A 188 15.64 -9.31 -13.28
CA ARG A 188 16.06 -10.28 -12.25
C ARG A 188 14.86 -11.05 -11.68
N MET A 189 13.70 -10.40 -11.50
CA MET A 189 12.47 -11.09 -11.07
C MET A 189 11.97 -12.09 -12.12
N LYS A 190 12.05 -11.74 -13.42
CA LYS A 190 11.69 -12.69 -14.49
C LYS A 190 12.62 -13.91 -14.52
N GLU A 191 13.93 -13.70 -14.40
CA GLU A 191 14.90 -14.78 -14.31
C GLU A 191 14.66 -15.68 -13.10
N PHE A 192 14.33 -15.08 -11.95
CA PHE A 192 13.95 -15.79 -10.74
C PHE A 192 12.76 -16.73 -10.99
N CYS A 193 11.69 -16.23 -11.61
CA CYS A 193 10.50 -17.01 -11.93
C CYS A 193 10.79 -18.10 -12.99
N ASN A 194 11.62 -17.82 -13.98
CA ASN A 194 12.04 -18.79 -15.00
C ASN A 194 12.81 -19.98 -14.41
N ARG A 195 13.40 -19.83 -13.22
CA ARG A 195 14.01 -20.93 -12.44
C ARG A 195 12.98 -21.72 -11.62
N GLY A 196 11.68 -21.53 -11.86
CA GLY A 196 10.61 -22.26 -11.19
C GLY A 196 10.27 -21.72 -9.79
N LYS A 197 10.72 -20.51 -9.45
CA LYS A 197 10.45 -19.87 -8.16
C LYS A 197 9.14 -19.08 -8.22
N ALA A 198 8.41 -18.99 -7.10
CA ALA A 198 7.16 -18.25 -7.03
C ALA A 198 7.40 -16.77 -6.70
N LEU A 199 6.57 -15.88 -7.29
CA LEU A 199 6.58 -14.45 -7.02
C LEU A 199 5.19 -14.02 -6.52
N LEU A 200 5.15 -13.34 -5.37
CA LEU A 200 4.03 -12.52 -4.93
C LEU A 200 4.39 -11.05 -5.10
N PHE A 201 3.64 -10.33 -5.91
CA PHE A 201 3.93 -8.96 -6.26
C PHE A 201 2.76 -8.05 -5.91
N VAL A 202 2.98 -7.11 -4.99
CA VAL A 202 1.99 -6.09 -4.63
C VAL A 202 2.39 -4.78 -5.28
N SER A 203 1.47 -4.18 -6.00
CA SER A 203 1.67 -2.86 -6.57
C SER A 203 0.33 -2.16 -6.77
N HIS A 204 0.33 -0.83 -6.66
CA HIS A 204 -0.79 0.01 -7.09
C HIS A 204 -0.76 0.29 -8.60
N SER A 205 0.35 -0.01 -9.27
CA SER A 205 0.48 0.15 -10.72
C SER A 205 -0.10 -1.06 -11.45
N ILE A 206 -1.25 -0.86 -12.11
CA ILE A 206 -1.88 -1.86 -12.99
C ILE A 206 -0.89 -2.35 -14.05
N ALA A 207 -0.16 -1.41 -14.68
CA ALA A 207 0.82 -1.72 -15.70
C ALA A 207 1.96 -2.63 -15.18
N ALA A 208 2.45 -2.39 -13.95
CA ALA A 208 3.49 -3.22 -13.35
C ALA A 208 3.00 -4.65 -13.08
N ILE A 209 1.78 -4.80 -12.54
CA ILE A 209 1.17 -6.13 -12.33
C ILE A 209 0.95 -6.84 -13.66
N GLN A 210 0.42 -6.16 -14.67
CA GLN A 210 0.18 -6.73 -15.99
C GLN A 210 1.48 -7.23 -16.67
N GLN A 211 2.58 -6.52 -16.46
CA GLN A 211 3.89 -6.89 -17.02
C GLN A 211 4.54 -8.05 -16.27
N MET A 212 4.32 -8.15 -14.96
CA MET A 212 5.07 -9.04 -14.09
C MET A 212 4.32 -10.29 -13.66
N CYS A 213 2.97 -10.29 -13.68
CA CYS A 213 2.15 -11.34 -13.10
C CYS A 213 1.31 -12.07 -14.15
N ASP A 214 1.13 -13.38 -13.95
CA ASP A 214 0.28 -14.22 -14.80
C ASP A 214 -1.16 -14.26 -14.24
N SER A 215 -1.29 -14.21 -12.92
CA SER A 215 -2.55 -14.21 -12.19
C SER A 215 -2.57 -13.10 -11.15
N THR A 216 -3.76 -12.68 -10.76
CA THR A 216 -3.94 -11.59 -9.79
C THR A 216 -5.09 -11.90 -8.85
N ILE A 217 -4.88 -11.57 -7.59
CA ILE A 217 -5.92 -11.55 -6.55
C ILE A 217 -6.29 -10.08 -6.25
N TRP A 218 -7.57 -9.77 -6.34
CA TRP A 218 -8.12 -8.49 -5.92
C TRP A 218 -8.71 -8.64 -4.52
N LEU A 219 -8.09 -7.93 -3.57
CA LEU A 219 -8.59 -7.83 -2.21
C LEU A 219 -9.41 -6.55 -2.05
N GLU A 220 -10.55 -6.67 -1.40
CA GLU A 220 -11.41 -5.56 -1.03
C GLU A 220 -12.05 -5.82 0.33
N ASN A 221 -11.96 -4.84 1.24
CA ASN A 221 -12.52 -4.93 2.61
C ASN A 221 -12.13 -6.24 3.35
N GLY A 222 -10.89 -6.68 3.17
CA GLY A 222 -10.34 -7.87 3.79
C GLY A 222 -10.75 -9.21 3.15
N SER A 223 -11.51 -9.19 2.06
CA SER A 223 -11.97 -10.40 1.37
C SER A 223 -11.48 -10.45 -0.08
N VAL A 224 -11.44 -11.65 -0.65
CA VAL A 224 -11.13 -11.85 -2.07
C VAL A 224 -12.36 -11.46 -2.89
N ARG A 225 -12.26 -10.38 -3.66
CA ARG A 225 -13.30 -9.99 -4.59
C ARG A 225 -13.21 -10.75 -5.91
N MET A 226 -11.99 -10.92 -6.40
CA MET A 226 -11.74 -11.67 -7.64
C MET A 226 -10.35 -12.30 -7.61
N LEU A 227 -10.25 -13.51 -8.17
CA LEU A 227 -8.99 -14.21 -8.41
C LEU A 227 -9.04 -14.79 -9.82
N GLY A 228 -8.02 -14.55 -10.63
CA GLY A 228 -8.01 -15.02 -12.02
C GLY A 228 -6.76 -14.63 -12.77
N SER A 229 -6.84 -14.63 -14.12
CA SER A 229 -5.76 -14.11 -14.96
C SER A 229 -5.51 -12.63 -14.64
N ALA A 230 -4.25 -12.19 -14.75
CA ALA A 230 -3.93 -10.79 -14.50
C ALA A 230 -4.75 -9.85 -15.39
N ALA A 231 -4.94 -10.21 -16.67
CA ALA A 231 -5.70 -9.41 -17.62
C ALA A 231 -7.16 -9.21 -17.19
N ASP A 232 -7.86 -10.31 -16.82
CA ASP A 232 -9.28 -10.25 -16.47
C ASP A 232 -9.51 -9.46 -15.18
N VAL A 233 -8.70 -9.74 -14.15
CA VAL A 233 -8.82 -9.09 -12.84
C VAL A 233 -8.51 -7.60 -12.94
N LEU A 234 -7.45 -7.23 -13.67
CA LEU A 234 -7.06 -5.82 -13.83
C LEU A 234 -8.07 -5.04 -14.66
N GLN A 235 -8.63 -5.64 -15.70
CA GLN A 235 -9.69 -5.02 -16.48
C GLN A 235 -10.92 -4.70 -15.60
N GLN A 236 -11.35 -5.67 -14.79
CA GLN A 236 -12.50 -5.47 -13.90
C GLN A 236 -12.20 -4.44 -12.80
N TYR A 237 -10.99 -4.47 -12.24
CA TYR A 237 -10.55 -3.49 -11.24
C TYR A 237 -10.56 -2.06 -11.80
N GLU A 238 -10.08 -1.87 -13.03
CA GLU A 238 -10.05 -0.56 -13.69
C GLU A 238 -11.46 -0.04 -13.99
N LEU A 239 -12.36 -0.91 -14.45
CA LEU A 239 -13.76 -0.55 -14.68
C LEU A 239 -14.46 -0.10 -13.39
N ASP A 240 -14.23 -0.81 -12.28
CA ASP A 240 -14.82 -0.47 -11.01
C ASP A 240 -14.24 0.83 -10.43
N PHE A 241 -12.93 1.03 -10.58
CA PHE A 241 -12.28 2.28 -10.17
C PHE A 241 -12.87 3.49 -10.91
N ARG A 242 -13.01 3.41 -12.25
CA ARG A 242 -13.63 4.47 -13.05
C ARG A 242 -15.08 4.74 -12.64
N ARG A 243 -15.86 3.69 -12.36
CA ARG A 243 -17.25 3.87 -11.87
C ARG A 243 -17.27 4.60 -10.52
N ALA A 244 -16.38 4.25 -9.61
CA ALA A 244 -16.31 4.91 -8.30
C ALA A 244 -15.89 6.41 -8.43
N GLU A 245 -14.97 6.75 -9.34
CA GLU A 245 -14.60 8.13 -9.65
C GLU A 245 -15.77 8.92 -10.25
N ASP A 246 -16.49 8.33 -11.22
CA ASP A 246 -17.67 8.95 -11.83
C ASP A 246 -18.78 9.20 -10.80
N GLU A 247 -19.03 8.26 -9.91
CA GLU A 247 -19.99 8.42 -8.83
C GLU A 247 -19.57 9.49 -7.82
N ALA A 248 -18.29 9.53 -7.44
CA ALA A 248 -17.76 10.56 -6.55
C ALA A 248 -17.89 11.95 -7.16
N THR A 249 -17.57 12.09 -8.47
CA THR A 249 -17.71 13.33 -9.21
C THR A 249 -19.19 13.76 -9.30
N ARG A 250 -20.10 12.82 -9.56
CA ARG A 250 -21.56 13.11 -9.58
C ARG A 250 -22.08 13.53 -8.23
N ARG A 251 -21.61 12.91 -7.13
CA ARG A 251 -21.98 13.31 -5.75
C ARG A 251 -21.44 14.69 -5.43
N GLY A 252 -20.18 14.99 -5.76
CA GLY A 252 -19.59 16.30 -5.60
C GLY A 252 -20.33 17.38 -6.38
N ASN A 253 -20.69 17.10 -7.63
CA ASN A 253 -21.48 18.02 -8.47
C ASN A 253 -22.92 18.22 -7.96
N ARG A 254 -23.58 17.18 -7.39
CA ARG A 254 -24.90 17.32 -6.77
C ARG A 254 -24.81 18.20 -5.51
N GLN A 255 -23.84 17.98 -4.63
CA GLN A 255 -23.62 18.82 -3.47
C GLN A 255 -23.33 20.28 -3.86
N ALA A 256 -22.50 20.50 -4.88
CA ALA A 256 -22.24 21.84 -5.41
C ALA A 256 -23.50 22.47 -6.03
N SER A 257 -24.32 21.69 -6.73
CA SER A 257 -25.59 22.18 -7.28
C SER A 257 -26.62 22.51 -6.19
N ASP A 258 -26.68 21.69 -5.13
CA ASP A 258 -27.57 21.94 -3.98
C ASP A 258 -27.13 23.20 -3.23
N VAL A 259 -25.83 23.47 -3.12
CA VAL A 259 -25.28 24.70 -2.55
C VAL A 259 -25.58 25.90 -3.46
N LEU A 260 -25.42 25.75 -4.78
CA LEU A 260 -25.72 26.81 -5.76
C LEU A 260 -27.23 27.17 -5.81
N ASN A 261 -28.12 26.21 -5.57
CA ASN A 261 -29.57 26.49 -5.43
C ASN A 261 -29.94 27.28 -4.17
N VAL A 262 -29.03 27.41 -3.21
CA VAL A 262 -29.20 28.24 -2.01
C VAL A 262 -28.74 29.70 -2.23
N LEU A 263 -27.95 29.96 -3.27
CA LEU A 263 -27.46 31.29 -3.62
C LEU A 263 -28.44 31.96 -4.60
N ALA A 264 -29.45 32.61 -4.08
CA ALA A 264 -30.33 33.45 -4.91
C ALA A 264 -29.80 34.87 -4.98
N PHE A 265 -29.47 35.31 -6.17
CA PHE A 265 -29.32 36.64 -6.75
C PHE A 265 -28.83 37.81 -5.86
N PRO A 266 -28.02 38.70 -6.41
CA PRO A 266 -27.66 39.93 -5.68
C PRO A 266 -28.92 40.77 -5.44
N ASP A 267 -29.16 41.12 -4.17
CA ASP A 267 -30.30 41.97 -3.76
C ASP A 267 -30.05 43.42 -4.19
N GLU A 268 -28.84 43.88 -4.26
CA GLU A 268 -28.49 45.27 -4.56
C GLU A 268 -27.03 45.43 -5.00
N ILE A 269 -26.78 46.21 -6.04
CA ILE A 269 -25.44 46.63 -6.41
C ILE A 269 -25.13 47.90 -5.60
N VAL A 270 -24.25 47.81 -4.61
CA VAL A 270 -23.85 48.92 -3.75
C VAL A 270 -22.49 49.46 -4.23
N GLY A 271 -22.52 50.28 -5.30
CA GLY A 271 -21.30 50.83 -5.89
C GLY A 271 -20.57 49.85 -6.82
N ALA A 272 -19.52 50.34 -7.50
CA ALA A 272 -18.80 49.51 -8.50
C ALA A 272 -18.05 48.32 -7.94
N ASP A 273 -17.82 48.29 -6.62
CA ASP A 273 -16.90 47.33 -5.99
C ASP A 273 -17.52 46.45 -4.92
N ARG A 274 -18.86 46.44 -4.74
CA ARG A 274 -19.52 45.69 -3.70
C ARG A 274 -20.83 45.06 -4.15
N LEU A 275 -20.98 43.75 -3.94
CA LEU A 275 -22.21 42.99 -4.16
C LEU A 275 -22.75 42.52 -2.84
N ARG A 276 -24.04 42.69 -2.59
CA ARG A 276 -24.76 42.16 -1.44
C ARG A 276 -25.57 40.94 -1.87
N PHE A 277 -25.39 39.85 -1.19
CA PHE A 277 -26.12 38.61 -1.45
C PHE A 277 -27.11 38.36 -0.30
N ARG A 278 -28.34 37.93 -0.66
CA ARG A 278 -29.29 37.39 0.29
C ARG A 278 -29.33 35.86 0.16
N ILE A 279 -29.10 35.15 1.25
CA ILE A 279 -29.23 33.69 1.30
C ILE A 279 -30.72 33.40 1.67
N LEU A 280 -31.45 32.79 0.72
CA LEU A 280 -32.80 32.34 0.94
C LEU A 280 -32.79 30.84 1.25
N GLY A 281 -32.82 30.47 2.50
CA GLY A 281 -32.92 29.06 2.94
C GLY A 281 -33.10 28.97 4.45
N GLY A 282 -34.29 28.57 4.88
CA GLY A 282 -34.59 28.39 6.29
C GLY A 282 -34.01 27.07 6.81
N GLY A 283 -33.24 27.17 7.87
CA GLY A 283 -32.73 26.03 8.61
C GLY A 283 -31.37 26.34 9.20
N GLY A 284 -31.30 26.63 10.49
CA GLY A 284 -30.08 26.99 11.20
C GLY A 284 -29.02 25.88 11.17
N GLY A 285 -28.31 25.76 10.08
CA GLY A 285 -27.18 24.89 9.91
C GLY A 285 -25.88 25.72 9.79
N ARG A 286 -24.88 25.40 10.61
CA ARG A 286 -23.55 26.00 10.54
C ARG A 286 -22.87 25.56 9.24
N PHE A 287 -22.52 26.49 8.38
CA PHE A 287 -21.68 26.21 7.21
C PHE A 287 -20.25 26.63 7.51
N SER A 288 -19.34 25.68 7.58
CA SER A 288 -17.89 25.92 7.57
C SER A 288 -17.30 25.27 6.33
N ALA A 289 -17.27 26.00 5.21
CA ALA A 289 -16.55 25.55 4.04
C ALA A 289 -16.14 26.73 3.17
N THR A 290 -14.87 26.75 2.76
CA THR A 290 -14.37 27.68 1.75
C THR A 290 -14.67 27.09 0.37
N HIS A 291 -15.51 27.76 -0.42
CA HIS A 291 -15.84 27.31 -1.77
C HIS A 291 -15.24 28.28 -2.80
N PHE A 292 -14.57 27.76 -3.82
CA PHE A 292 -14.07 28.52 -4.95
C PHE A 292 -15.07 28.43 -6.10
N ILE A 293 -15.62 29.56 -6.50
CA ILE A 293 -16.43 29.67 -7.73
C ILE A 293 -15.65 30.62 -8.65
N THR A 294 -15.11 30.11 -9.75
CA THR A 294 -14.47 30.90 -10.84
C THR A 294 -13.49 31.97 -10.36
N GLY A 295 -12.55 31.58 -9.47
CA GLY A 295 -11.50 32.49 -9.01
C GLY A 295 -11.90 33.47 -7.87
N ILE A 296 -13.11 33.37 -7.35
CA ILE A 296 -13.57 34.18 -6.22
C ILE A 296 -13.62 33.31 -4.97
N ALA A 297 -12.88 33.69 -3.92
CA ALA A 297 -12.94 33.04 -2.61
C ALA A 297 -13.95 33.75 -1.72
N ILE A 298 -14.99 33.04 -1.27
CA ILE A 298 -15.93 33.57 -0.26
C ILE A 298 -15.54 32.99 1.09
N ILE A 299 -15.01 33.86 1.97
CA ILE A 299 -14.65 33.50 3.34
C ILE A 299 -15.78 33.98 4.26
N TRP A 300 -16.35 33.08 5.04
CA TRP A 300 -17.35 33.39 6.09
C TRP A 300 -16.70 33.33 7.47
N GLU A 301 -16.79 34.40 8.24
CA GLU A 301 -16.51 34.39 9.68
C GLU A 301 -17.81 34.32 10.47
N GLU A 302 -17.84 33.49 11.51
CA GLU A 302 -18.97 33.40 12.45
C GLU A 302 -19.16 34.72 13.20
N GLY A 303 -20.35 35.23 13.16
CA GLY A 303 -20.80 36.21 14.13
C GLY A 303 -21.49 37.44 13.53
N THR A 304 -22.79 37.53 13.79
CA THR A 304 -23.63 38.71 13.68
C THR A 304 -23.83 39.32 12.27
N GLY A 305 -25.08 39.35 11.83
CA GLY A 305 -25.57 39.84 10.54
C GLY A 305 -24.88 41.10 10.01
N GLY A 306 -23.75 40.92 9.43
CA GLY A 306 -22.93 41.96 8.83
C GLY A 306 -22.61 41.65 7.36
N SER A 307 -22.78 42.61 6.51
CA SER A 307 -22.37 42.55 5.10
C SER A 307 -20.85 42.34 4.99
N CYS A 308 -20.41 41.27 4.32
CA CYS A 308 -19.02 41.06 3.99
C CYS A 308 -18.68 41.82 2.67
N PRO A 309 -17.73 42.73 2.64
CA PRO A 309 -17.25 43.33 1.39
C PRO A 309 -16.33 42.33 0.67
N ILE A 310 -16.67 41.98 -0.56
CA ILE A 310 -15.82 41.22 -1.46
C ILE A 310 -15.08 42.20 -2.36
N PRO A 311 -13.74 42.31 -2.33
CA PRO A 311 -12.99 43.06 -3.34
C PRO A 311 -13.10 42.32 -4.68
N VAL A 312 -13.40 43.02 -5.72
CA VAL A 312 -13.49 42.57 -7.11
C VAL A 312 -12.08 42.42 -7.68
#